data_5fcd474c220cba573f530d7420afd529
#
_entry.id   5fcd474c220cba573f530d7420afd529
#
_cell.length_a   1.000
_cell.length_b   1.000
_cell.length_c   1.000
_cell.angle_alpha   90.00
_cell.angle_beta   90.00
_cell.angle_gamma   90.00
#
_symmetry.space_group_name_H-M   'P 1'
#
loop_
_entity.id
_entity.type
_entity.pdbx_description
1 polymer ?
#
loop_
_entity_poly.entity_id
_entity_poly.type
_entity_poly.pdbx_seq_one_letter_code
_entity_poly.pdbx_strand_id
1 'polypeptide(L)' 'MAKPKLTAKNLEILSELMLVEELAYKKCSIYAKSLKDPLLQNECTTIAENHRSRFSALYDYLNSHE' A
#
# COMPACT_ATOMS: atom_id res chain seq x y z
N MET A 1 23.15 -6.21 15.84
CA MET A 1 22.64 -4.95 16.44
C MET A 1 21.13 -5.02 16.51
N ALA A 2 20.58 -4.74 17.67
CA ALA A 2 19.13 -4.75 17.81
C ALA A 2 18.50 -3.57 17.08
N LYS A 3 17.41 -3.82 16.37
CA LYS A 3 16.65 -2.76 15.71
C LYS A 3 15.88 -1.96 16.77
N PRO A 4 15.81 -0.62 16.65
CA PRO A 4 15.04 0.16 17.58
C PRO A 4 13.54 -0.17 17.46
N LYS A 5 12.86 -0.16 18.59
CA LYS A 5 11.42 -0.34 18.58
C LYS A 5 10.73 0.89 18.00
N LEU A 6 9.61 0.68 17.36
CA LEU A 6 8.79 1.77 16.86
C LEU A 6 8.23 2.57 18.04
N THR A 7 8.31 3.89 17.94
CA THR A 7 7.62 4.76 18.87
C THR A 7 6.11 4.71 18.59
N ALA A 8 5.30 5.12 19.58
CA ALA A 8 3.86 5.18 19.39
C ALA A 8 3.49 6.10 18.23
N LYS A 9 4.19 7.24 18.09
CA LYS A 9 3.94 8.17 17.00
C LYS A 9 4.32 7.59 15.65
N ASN A 10 5.45 6.91 15.55
CA ASN A 10 5.88 6.27 14.29
C ASN A 10 4.92 5.16 13.89
N LEU A 11 4.43 4.39 14.86
CA LEU A 11 3.44 3.36 14.59
C LEU A 11 2.15 3.95 14.06
N GLU A 12 1.69 5.07 14.63
CA GLU A 12 0.51 5.76 14.15
C GLU A 12 0.67 6.22 12.69
N ILE A 13 1.79 6.84 12.37
CA ILE A 13 2.08 7.31 11.01
C ILE A 13 2.14 6.11 10.05
N LEU A 14 2.82 5.04 10.43
CA LEU A 14 2.94 3.84 9.61
C LEU A 14 1.56 3.24 9.32
N SER A 15 0.70 3.16 10.33
CA SER A 15 -0.66 2.64 10.19
C SER A 15 -1.49 3.49 9.22
N GLU A 16 -1.35 4.81 9.29
CA GLU A 16 -2.04 5.71 8.36
C GLU A 16 -1.56 5.53 6.93
N LEU A 17 -0.25 5.40 6.73
CA LEU A 17 0.32 5.16 5.41
C LEU A 17 -0.18 3.84 4.82
N MET A 18 -0.23 2.79 5.62
CA MET A 18 -0.74 1.49 5.19
C MET A 18 -2.20 1.59 4.78
N LEU A 19 -3.01 2.32 5.54
CA LEU A 19 -4.42 2.51 5.21
C LEU A 19 -4.59 3.24 3.88
N VAL A 20 -3.80 4.28 3.64
CA VAL A 20 -3.83 5.03 2.38
C VAL A 20 -3.50 4.11 1.21
N GLU A 21 -2.46 3.29 1.32
CA GLU A 21 -2.07 2.37 0.25
C GLU A 21 -3.14 1.31 0.00
N GLU A 22 -3.76 0.79 1.05
CA GLU A 22 -4.84 -0.18 0.92
C GLU A 22 -6.05 0.40 0.20
N LEU A 23 -6.47 1.60 0.58
CA LEU A 23 -7.60 2.27 -0.06
C LEU A 23 -7.31 2.59 -1.52
N ALA A 24 -6.10 3.05 -1.81
CA ALA A 24 -5.69 3.35 -3.19
C ALA A 24 -5.68 2.09 -4.05
N TYR A 25 -5.17 0.98 -3.51
CA TYR A 25 -5.20 -0.32 -4.20
C TYR A 25 -6.63 -0.73 -4.54
N LYS A 26 -7.54 -0.64 -3.58
CA LYS A 26 -8.94 -1.03 -3.78
C LYS A 26 -9.63 -0.17 -4.82
N LYS A 27 -9.42 1.14 -4.77
CA LYS A 27 -10.00 2.07 -5.75
C LYS A 27 -9.46 1.81 -7.16
N CYS A 28 -8.16 1.65 -7.30
CA CYS A 28 -7.56 1.37 -8.60
C CYS A 28 -8.07 0.06 -9.18
N SER A 29 -8.24 -0.97 -8.34
CA SER A 29 -8.76 -2.26 -8.78
C SER A 29 -10.19 -2.15 -9.28
N ILE A 30 -11.03 -1.37 -8.60
CA ILE A 30 -12.41 -1.13 -9.01
C ILE A 30 -12.46 -0.36 -10.32
N TYR A 31 -11.66 0.70 -10.44
CA TYR A 31 -11.63 1.50 -11.66
C TYR A 31 -11.12 0.69 -12.85
N ALA A 32 -10.13 -0.16 -12.64
CA ALA A 32 -9.63 -1.03 -13.70
C ALA A 32 -10.74 -1.92 -14.27
N LYS A 33 -11.59 -2.44 -13.40
CA LYS A 33 -12.72 -3.28 -13.82
C LYS A 33 -13.81 -2.48 -14.55
N SER A 34 -13.94 -1.20 -14.24
CA SER A 34 -14.99 -0.34 -14.81
C SER A 34 -14.59 0.29 -16.13
N LEU A 35 -13.31 0.40 -16.43
CA LEU A 35 -12.80 1.04 -17.63
C LEU A 35 -12.96 0.10 -18.83
N LYS A 36 -13.35 0.68 -19.97
CA LYS A 36 -13.50 -0.07 -21.22
C LYS A 36 -12.26 -0.01 -22.10
N ASP A 37 -11.42 0.98 -21.90
CA ASP A 37 -10.18 1.15 -22.64
C ASP A 37 -9.11 0.20 -22.09
N PRO A 38 -8.61 -0.77 -22.89
CA PRO A 38 -7.64 -1.74 -22.40
C PRO A 38 -6.33 -1.10 -21.92
N LEU A 39 -5.91 -0.01 -22.55
CA LEU A 39 -4.67 0.67 -22.14
C LEU A 39 -4.83 1.28 -20.76
N LEU A 40 -5.95 1.96 -20.52
CA LEU A 40 -6.23 2.54 -19.20
C LEU A 40 -6.44 1.45 -18.14
N GLN A 41 -7.07 0.34 -18.50
CA GLN A 41 -7.20 -0.81 -17.59
C GLN A 41 -5.83 -1.31 -17.14
N ASN A 42 -4.90 -1.46 -18.07
CA ASN A 42 -3.54 -1.91 -17.75
C ASN A 42 -2.80 -0.90 -16.88
N GLU A 43 -2.96 0.39 -17.15
CA GLU A 43 -2.36 1.44 -16.33
C GLU A 43 -2.88 1.39 -14.90
N CYS A 44 -4.19 1.27 -14.73
CA CYS A 44 -4.80 1.19 -13.38
C CYS A 44 -4.38 -0.07 -12.66
N THR A 45 -4.26 -1.19 -13.35
CA THR A 45 -3.80 -2.45 -12.76
C THR A 45 -2.36 -2.32 -12.27
N THR A 46 -1.49 -1.70 -13.06
CA THR A 46 -0.10 -1.46 -12.68
C THR A 46 0.00 -0.56 -11.45
N ILE A 47 -0.80 0.51 -11.40
CA ILE A 47 -0.84 1.40 -10.24
C ILE A 47 -1.32 0.66 -9.00
N ALA A 48 -2.36 -0.18 -9.14
CA ALA A 48 -2.87 -0.99 -8.04
C ALA A 48 -1.80 -1.92 -7.49
N GLU A 49 -1.05 -2.58 -8.36
CA GLU A 49 0.05 -3.47 -7.95
C GLU A 49 1.14 -2.71 -7.22
N ASN A 50 1.45 -1.48 -7.64
CA ASN A 50 2.43 -0.64 -6.96
C ASN A 50 1.97 -0.27 -5.55
N HIS A 51 0.69 0.06 -5.36
CA HIS A 51 0.13 0.33 -4.04
C HIS A 51 0.18 -0.89 -3.15
N ARG A 52 -0.12 -2.06 -3.69
CA ARG A 52 -0.04 -3.32 -2.96
C ARG A 52 1.39 -3.62 -2.52
N SER A 53 2.36 -3.41 -3.41
CA SER A 53 3.78 -3.59 -3.08
C SER A 53 4.22 -2.66 -1.96
N ARG A 54 3.78 -1.39 -1.99
CA ARG A 54 4.11 -0.44 -0.93
C ARG A 54 3.46 -0.83 0.38
N PHE A 55 2.23 -1.29 0.36
CA PHE A 55 1.57 -1.81 1.57
C PHE A 55 2.38 -2.97 2.16
N SER A 56 2.78 -3.92 1.34
CA SER A 56 3.56 -5.06 1.80
C SER A 56 4.90 -4.64 2.40
N ALA A 57 5.56 -3.66 1.80
CA ALA A 57 6.83 -3.14 2.33
C ALA A 57 6.64 -2.48 3.70
N LEU A 58 5.57 -1.71 3.87
CA LEU A 58 5.25 -1.09 5.15
C LEU A 58 4.90 -2.14 6.21
N TYR A 59 4.16 -3.15 5.83
CA TYR A 59 3.81 -4.26 6.71
C TYR A 59 5.06 -5.03 7.17
N ASP A 60 5.97 -5.31 6.24
CA ASP A 60 7.23 -5.99 6.56
C ASP A 60 8.09 -5.14 7.49
N TYR A 61 8.13 -3.84 7.27
CA TYR A 61 8.84 -2.93 8.17
C TYR A 61 8.26 -2.99 9.57
N LEU A 62 6.94 -2.95 9.69
CA LEU A 62 6.26 -3.04 10.99
C LEU A 62 6.65 -4.33 11.70
N ASN A 63 6.59 -5.47 11.00
CA ASN A 63 6.91 -6.77 11.60
C ASN A 63 8.36 -6.87 12.04
N SER A 64 9.27 -6.22 11.34
CA SER A 64 10.70 -6.31 11.67
C SER A 64 11.13 -5.33 12.76
N HIS A 65 10.23 -4.43 13.20
CA HIS A 65 10.53 -3.40 14.20
C HIS A 65 9.63 -3.45 15.44
N GLU A 66 8.89 -4.53 15.59
CA GLU A 66 8.06 -4.75 16.79
C GLU A 66 8.88 -4.87 18.06
#